data_36f8dd5b32ab781fe460d6f3d06fa7bd
#
_entry.id   36f8dd5b32ab781fe460d6f3d06fa7bd
#
_cell.length_a   1.000
_cell.length_b   1.000
_cell.length_c   1.000
_cell.angle_alpha   90.00
_cell.angle_beta   90.00
_cell.angle_gamma   90.00
#
_symmetry.space_group_name_H-M   'P 1'
#
loop_
_entity.id
_entity.type
_entity.pdbx_description
1 polymer ?
#
loop_
_entity_poly.entity_id
_entity_poly.type
_entity_poly.pdbx_seq_one_letter_code
_entity_poly.pdbx_strand_id
1 'polypeptide(L)'
;MPRQLHESLREVIEGLTLTETNNVVEQGYRTLERFNQQMRARSRSILEWCAREDHPCIMVLARPYHMDSGIGHEIEADPQARGYPILWLQYVPTDADIMEWIFGDEIRDGHISSPFDIRDVWTSSYSANTNELLWGAKVAARMPWISCAIRLTSYECGMDQPTFSPVLQIVERSGTLFFSFQELDSTKPAGSVKIRVETIAHYLGRNSRRIIE
;
A
#
# COMPACT_ATOMS: atom_id res chain seq x y z
N MET A 1 -4.10 -17.31 20.72
CA MET A 1 -2.71 -17.35 20.22
C MET A 1 -1.65 -17.58 21.32
N PRO A 2 -1.53 -16.84 22.44
CA PRO A 2 -0.45 -17.07 23.41
C PRO A 2 -0.44 -18.49 24.01
N ARG A 3 -1.60 -19.07 24.35
CA ARG A 3 -1.68 -20.45 24.85
C ARG A 3 -1.17 -21.49 23.84
N GLN A 4 -1.57 -21.39 22.58
CA GLN A 4 -1.11 -22.31 21.52
C GLN A 4 0.40 -22.18 21.32
N LEU A 5 0.93 -20.94 21.33
CA LEU A 5 2.36 -20.70 21.25
C LEU A 5 3.10 -21.31 22.44
N HIS A 6 2.57 -21.13 23.66
CA HIS A 6 3.13 -21.73 24.87
C HIS A 6 3.15 -23.26 24.78
N GLU A 7 2.04 -23.87 24.39
CA GLU A 7 1.92 -25.34 24.24
C GLU A 7 2.96 -25.88 23.23
N SER A 8 3.19 -25.15 22.13
CA SER A 8 4.17 -25.56 21.10
C SER A 8 5.62 -25.36 21.56
N LEU A 9 5.90 -24.32 22.34
CA LEU A 9 7.29 -23.96 22.68
C LEU A 9 7.77 -24.59 24.01
N ARG A 10 6.89 -24.94 24.92
CA ARG A 10 7.27 -25.51 26.25
C ARG A 10 8.05 -26.84 26.15
N GLU A 11 7.91 -27.53 25.02
CA GLU A 11 8.66 -28.77 24.78
C GLU A 11 10.10 -28.53 24.33
N VAL A 12 10.37 -27.30 23.83
CA VAL A 12 11.67 -26.92 23.31
C VAL A 12 12.39 -25.95 24.27
N ILE A 13 11.63 -25.12 24.98
CA ILE A 13 12.15 -24.13 25.93
C ILE A 13 11.82 -24.60 27.35
N GLU A 14 12.82 -25.16 28.03
CA GLU A 14 12.67 -25.65 29.41
C GLU A 14 12.32 -24.50 30.37
N GLY A 15 11.32 -24.71 31.22
CA GLY A 15 10.89 -23.73 32.21
C GLY A 15 10.05 -22.57 31.68
N LEU A 16 9.72 -22.56 30.36
CA LEU A 16 8.86 -21.52 29.79
C LEU A 16 7.50 -21.49 30.48
N THR A 17 7.11 -20.35 31.01
CA THR A 17 5.80 -20.14 31.63
C THR A 17 4.81 -19.49 30.67
N LEU A 18 3.51 -19.73 30.92
CA LEU A 18 2.45 -19.06 30.14
C LEU A 18 2.49 -17.53 30.32
N THR A 19 2.89 -17.04 31.50
CA THR A 19 3.02 -15.62 31.78
C THR A 19 4.11 -14.97 30.92
N GLU A 20 5.28 -15.60 30.82
CA GLU A 20 6.36 -15.14 29.93
C GLU A 20 5.92 -15.15 28.48
N THR A 21 5.25 -16.20 28.01
CA THR A 21 4.73 -16.26 26.65
C THR A 21 3.72 -15.15 26.37
N ASN A 22 2.80 -14.87 27.31
CA ASN A 22 1.86 -13.76 27.18
C ASN A 22 2.59 -12.42 27.07
N ASN A 23 3.57 -12.18 27.95
CA ASN A 23 4.34 -10.92 27.96
C ASN A 23 5.10 -10.73 26.64
N VAL A 24 5.74 -11.77 26.12
CA VAL A 24 6.49 -11.70 24.85
C VAL A 24 5.55 -11.41 23.68
N VAL A 25 4.41 -12.09 23.62
CA VAL A 25 3.41 -11.85 22.57
C VAL A 25 2.87 -10.42 22.64
N GLU A 26 2.57 -9.92 23.83
CA GLU A 26 2.11 -8.54 24.02
C GLU A 26 3.17 -7.51 23.60
N GLN A 27 4.43 -7.74 23.98
CA GLN A 27 5.55 -6.88 23.54
C GLN A 27 5.71 -6.91 22.03
N GLY A 28 5.55 -8.07 21.39
CA GLY A 28 5.57 -8.20 19.93
C GLY A 28 4.49 -7.35 19.27
N TYR A 29 3.26 -7.42 19.74
CA TYR A 29 2.17 -6.59 19.21
C TYR A 29 2.39 -5.10 19.44
N ARG A 30 2.86 -4.69 20.61
CA ARG A 30 3.20 -3.28 20.90
C ARG A 30 4.33 -2.76 20.00
N THR A 31 5.29 -3.62 19.67
CA THR A 31 6.39 -3.26 18.78
C THR A 31 5.91 -3.09 17.33
N LEU A 32 5.08 -4.01 16.86
CA LEU A 32 4.45 -3.92 15.54
C LEU A 32 3.58 -2.65 15.42
N GLU A 33 2.78 -2.36 16.44
CA GLU A 33 1.95 -1.15 16.45
C GLU A 33 2.78 0.12 16.40
N ARG A 34 3.86 0.23 17.19
CA ARG A 34 4.79 1.37 17.11
C ARG A 34 5.43 1.51 15.73
N PHE A 35 5.84 0.40 15.13
CA PHE A 35 6.38 0.39 13.79
C PHE A 35 5.36 0.94 12.77
N ASN A 36 4.13 0.44 12.80
CA ASN A 36 3.06 0.89 11.92
C ASN A 36 2.76 2.40 12.10
N GLN A 37 2.71 2.87 13.34
CA GLN A 37 2.51 4.30 13.65
C GLN A 37 3.66 5.17 13.10
N GLN A 38 4.90 4.73 13.26
CA GLN A 38 6.07 5.44 12.71
C GLN A 38 6.05 5.51 11.19
N MET A 39 5.69 4.40 10.53
CA MET A 39 5.58 4.34 9.07
C MET A 39 4.45 5.24 8.55
N ARG A 40 3.28 5.24 9.19
CA ARG A 40 2.18 6.15 8.84
C ARG A 40 2.53 7.62 9.08
N ALA A 41 3.18 7.93 10.19
CA ALA A 41 3.67 9.28 10.46
C ALA A 41 4.69 9.75 9.39
N ARG A 42 5.57 8.85 8.94
CA ARG A 42 6.50 9.15 7.85
C ARG A 42 5.76 9.38 6.54
N SER A 43 4.79 8.55 6.20
CA SER A 43 3.95 8.73 5.01
C SER A 43 3.18 10.05 5.04
N ARG A 44 2.64 10.43 6.21
CA ARG A 44 2.01 11.74 6.41
C ARG A 44 2.98 12.89 6.13
N SER A 45 4.19 12.84 6.68
CA SER A 45 5.22 13.85 6.42
C SER A 45 5.59 13.95 4.94
N ILE A 46 5.61 12.83 4.22
CA ILE A 46 5.84 12.80 2.76
C ILE A 46 4.69 13.49 2.04
N LEU A 47 3.45 13.18 2.36
CA LEU A 47 2.27 13.82 1.75
C LEU A 47 2.21 15.31 2.01
N GLU A 48 2.49 15.75 3.23
CA GLU A 48 2.56 17.17 3.60
C GLU A 48 3.69 17.90 2.85
N TRP A 49 4.82 17.22 2.64
CA TRP A 49 5.90 17.75 1.82
C TRP A 49 5.49 17.85 0.35
N CYS A 50 4.88 16.81 -0.22
CA CYS A 50 4.38 16.82 -1.60
C CYS A 50 3.36 17.95 -1.80
N ALA A 51 2.47 18.16 -0.83
CA ALA A 51 1.49 19.25 -0.86
C ALA A 51 2.13 20.65 -0.87
N ARG A 52 3.15 20.84 -0.03
CA ARG A 52 3.84 22.13 0.10
C ARG A 52 4.70 22.46 -1.11
N GLU A 53 5.37 21.48 -1.67
CA GLU A 53 6.31 21.66 -2.79
C GLU A 53 5.66 21.42 -4.16
N ASP A 54 4.36 21.11 -4.19
CA ASP A 54 3.63 20.69 -5.40
C ASP A 54 4.35 19.56 -6.15
N HIS A 55 4.77 18.53 -5.39
CA HIS A 55 5.63 17.46 -5.88
C HIS A 55 4.87 16.14 -6.01
N PRO A 56 4.99 15.45 -7.16
CA PRO A 56 4.32 14.17 -7.36
C PRO A 56 4.95 13.06 -6.51
N CYS A 57 4.11 12.14 -6.06
CA CYS A 57 4.53 10.88 -5.44
C CYS A 57 3.89 9.67 -6.11
N ILE A 58 4.43 8.51 -5.83
CA ILE A 58 3.98 7.23 -6.37
C ILE A 58 3.37 6.41 -5.23
N MET A 59 2.20 5.83 -5.45
CA MET A 59 1.58 4.90 -4.51
C MET A 59 1.78 3.45 -4.97
N VAL A 60 2.26 2.59 -4.09
CA VAL A 60 2.41 1.16 -4.35
C VAL A 60 1.25 0.39 -3.74
N LEU A 61 0.44 -0.21 -4.61
CA LEU A 61 -0.68 -1.08 -4.30
C LEU A 61 -0.20 -2.52 -4.33
N ALA A 62 0.19 -3.04 -3.17
CA ALA A 62 0.84 -4.33 -3.07
C ALA A 62 0.50 -5.05 -1.76
N ARG A 63 0.90 -6.30 -1.65
CA ARG A 63 0.85 -7.01 -0.39
C ARG A 63 2.10 -6.75 0.45
N PRO A 64 2.04 -6.89 1.79
CA PRO A 64 3.17 -6.57 2.67
C PRO A 64 4.48 -7.28 2.31
N TYR A 65 4.43 -8.51 1.81
CA TYR A 65 5.65 -9.26 1.45
C TYR A 65 6.41 -8.68 0.25
N HIS A 66 5.79 -7.84 -0.58
CA HIS A 66 6.50 -7.15 -1.67
C HIS A 66 7.44 -6.05 -1.18
N MET A 67 7.39 -5.69 0.11
CA MET A 67 8.37 -4.78 0.72
C MET A 67 9.72 -5.46 1.01
N ASP A 68 9.77 -6.79 0.93
CA ASP A 68 11.04 -7.52 0.94
C ASP A 68 11.80 -7.26 -0.36
N SER A 69 13.05 -6.86 -0.25
CA SER A 69 13.88 -6.46 -1.41
C SER A 69 14.08 -7.57 -2.43
N GLY A 70 14.09 -8.83 -1.99
CA GLY A 70 14.21 -9.99 -2.88
C GLY A 70 12.92 -10.27 -3.66
N ILE A 71 11.76 -10.14 -3.01
CA ILE A 71 10.45 -10.41 -3.61
C ILE A 71 9.97 -9.21 -4.44
N GLY A 72 10.13 -7.99 -3.92
CA GLY A 72 9.71 -6.75 -4.58
C GLY A 72 10.70 -6.22 -5.61
N HIS A 73 11.88 -6.83 -5.75
CA HIS A 73 12.94 -6.42 -6.68
C HIS A 73 13.37 -4.96 -6.53
N GLU A 74 13.24 -4.41 -5.31
CA GLU A 74 13.61 -3.01 -5.01
C GLU A 74 13.01 -2.00 -5.99
N ILE A 75 11.76 -2.22 -6.43
CA ILE A 75 11.10 -1.37 -7.45
C ILE A 75 11.01 0.10 -7.03
N GLU A 76 11.05 0.38 -5.74
CA GLU A 76 11.04 1.73 -5.16
C GLU A 76 12.38 2.46 -5.28
N ALA A 77 13.49 1.73 -5.42
CA ALA A 77 14.83 2.32 -5.34
C ALA A 77 15.11 3.32 -6.48
N ASP A 78 14.78 2.97 -7.72
CA ASP A 78 15.06 3.83 -8.88
C ASP A 78 14.16 5.08 -8.92
N PRO A 79 12.83 5.02 -8.68
CA PRO A 79 12.01 6.21 -8.54
C PRO A 79 12.47 7.13 -7.40
N GLN A 80 12.82 6.57 -6.24
CA GLN A 80 13.32 7.35 -5.10
C GLN A 80 14.65 8.04 -5.42
N ALA A 81 15.56 7.35 -6.10
CA ALA A 81 16.82 7.95 -6.56
C ALA A 81 16.61 9.12 -7.54
N ARG A 82 15.49 9.15 -8.23
CA ARG A 82 15.07 10.25 -9.13
C ARG A 82 14.24 11.33 -8.42
N GLY A 83 14.04 11.20 -7.12
CA GLY A 83 13.32 12.18 -6.30
C GLY A 83 11.83 11.93 -6.15
N TYR A 84 11.27 10.84 -6.68
CA TYR A 84 9.85 10.51 -6.49
C TYR A 84 9.64 9.75 -5.18
N PRO A 85 8.96 10.31 -4.19
CA PRO A 85 8.62 9.59 -2.97
C PRO A 85 7.69 8.42 -3.26
N ILE A 86 7.85 7.34 -2.49
CA ILE A 86 7.01 6.15 -2.57
C ILE A 86 6.16 6.04 -1.31
N LEU A 87 4.87 5.83 -1.51
CA LEU A 87 3.91 5.52 -0.45
C LEU A 87 3.42 4.09 -0.62
N TRP A 88 3.65 3.26 0.40
CA TRP A 88 3.09 1.93 0.44
C TRP A 88 1.67 1.94 1.00
N LEU A 89 0.77 1.22 0.37
CA LEU A 89 -0.64 1.12 0.76
C LEU A 89 -0.85 0.87 2.26
N GLN A 90 -0.07 -0.04 2.85
CA GLN A 90 -0.16 -0.43 4.26
C GLN A 90 0.12 0.71 5.24
N TYR A 91 0.80 1.75 4.78
CA TYR A 91 1.24 2.88 5.60
C TYR A 91 0.60 4.21 5.17
N VAL A 92 -0.46 4.16 4.40
CA VAL A 92 -1.29 5.35 4.16
C VAL A 92 -1.77 5.90 5.51
N PRO A 93 -1.61 7.21 5.77
CA PRO A 93 -2.11 7.80 7.00
C PRO A 93 -3.63 7.66 7.09
N THR A 94 -4.12 7.24 8.24
CA THR A 94 -5.56 7.05 8.50
C THR A 94 -6.08 8.03 9.57
N ASP A 95 -5.37 9.15 9.74
CA ASP A 95 -5.78 10.23 10.63
C ASP A 95 -7.11 10.82 10.18
N ALA A 96 -7.95 11.24 11.13
CA ALA A 96 -9.30 11.69 10.86
C ALA A 96 -9.36 12.86 9.86
N ASP A 97 -8.44 13.80 9.94
CA ASP A 97 -8.32 14.94 9.04
C ASP A 97 -7.98 14.52 7.60
N ILE A 98 -7.07 13.57 7.43
CA ILE A 98 -6.73 13.01 6.12
C ILE A 98 -7.91 12.24 5.54
N MET A 99 -8.57 11.41 6.35
CA MET A 99 -9.73 10.63 5.90
C MET A 99 -10.92 11.52 5.54
N GLU A 100 -11.18 12.56 6.32
CA GLU A 100 -12.21 13.55 6.00
C GLU A 100 -11.89 14.30 4.70
N TRP A 101 -10.64 14.67 4.49
CA TRP A 101 -10.22 15.35 3.27
C TRP A 101 -10.37 14.45 2.03
N ILE A 102 -10.03 13.16 2.11
CA ILE A 102 -10.10 12.24 0.97
C ILE A 102 -11.53 11.78 0.68
N PHE A 103 -12.34 11.51 1.71
CA PHE A 103 -13.62 10.82 1.60
C PHE A 103 -14.82 11.60 2.16
N GLY A 104 -14.61 12.76 2.75
CA GLY A 104 -15.64 13.52 3.46
C GLY A 104 -16.83 13.86 2.59
N ASP A 105 -16.61 14.30 1.34
CA ASP A 105 -17.70 14.62 0.40
C ASP A 105 -18.55 13.39 0.08
N GLU A 106 -17.93 12.26 -0.23
CA GLU A 106 -18.65 11.01 -0.52
C GLU A 106 -19.47 10.48 0.66
N ILE A 107 -18.97 10.70 1.88
CA ILE A 107 -19.69 10.34 3.11
C ILE A 107 -20.87 11.27 3.30
N ARG A 108 -20.70 12.58 3.13
CA ARG A 108 -21.78 13.56 3.25
C ARG A 108 -22.88 13.35 2.22
N ASP A 109 -22.51 12.99 0.99
CA ASP A 109 -23.44 12.71 -0.10
C ASP A 109 -24.08 11.31 0.00
N GLY A 110 -23.67 10.49 0.97
CA GLY A 110 -24.23 9.15 1.22
C GLY A 110 -23.76 8.09 0.22
N HIS A 111 -22.72 8.34 -0.56
CA HIS A 111 -22.16 7.36 -1.50
C HIS A 111 -21.43 6.23 -0.78
N ILE A 112 -20.80 6.53 0.33
CA ILE A 112 -20.13 5.57 1.22
C ILE A 112 -20.50 5.86 2.69
N SER A 113 -20.43 4.83 3.54
CA SER A 113 -20.81 4.94 4.95
C SER A 113 -19.63 5.26 5.89
N SER A 114 -18.41 5.09 5.42
CA SER A 114 -17.17 5.36 6.16
C SER A 114 -15.99 5.53 5.20
N PRO A 115 -14.86 6.11 5.66
CA PRO A 115 -13.65 6.24 4.84
C PRO A 115 -13.08 4.91 4.34
N PHE A 116 -13.44 3.80 5.00
CA PHE A 116 -12.98 2.45 4.66
C PHE A 116 -14.02 1.64 3.88
N ASP A 117 -15.17 2.24 3.54
CA ASP A 117 -16.20 1.58 2.76
C ASP A 117 -15.77 1.44 1.30
N ILE A 118 -15.84 0.22 0.77
CA ILE A 118 -15.53 -0.11 -0.64
C ILE A 118 -16.71 -0.70 -1.37
N ARG A 119 -17.90 -0.76 -0.75
CA ARG A 119 -19.08 -1.43 -1.33
C ARG A 119 -19.60 -0.73 -2.58
N ASP A 120 -19.26 0.54 -2.77
CA ASP A 120 -19.49 1.31 -3.99
C ASP A 120 -18.74 0.75 -5.22
N VAL A 121 -17.60 0.11 -5.00
CA VAL A 121 -16.75 -0.46 -6.07
C VAL A 121 -16.64 -1.99 -6.01
N TRP A 122 -16.85 -2.59 -4.82
CA TRP A 122 -16.74 -4.03 -4.61
C TRP A 122 -17.72 -4.50 -3.52
N THR A 123 -18.85 -5.04 -3.94
CA THR A 123 -20.01 -5.27 -3.08
C THR A 123 -19.83 -6.39 -2.06
N SER A 124 -18.98 -7.37 -2.34
CA SER A 124 -18.80 -8.54 -1.46
C SER A 124 -17.40 -9.12 -1.60
N SER A 125 -16.64 -9.11 -0.52
CA SER A 125 -15.35 -9.80 -0.42
C SER A 125 -15.05 -10.19 1.03
N TYR A 126 -14.51 -11.39 1.20
CA TYR A 126 -14.01 -11.89 2.47
C TYR A 126 -12.48 -11.77 2.60
N SER A 127 -11.81 -11.30 1.56
CA SER A 127 -10.35 -11.13 1.55
C SER A 127 -9.97 -9.72 2.01
N ALA A 128 -9.39 -9.60 3.18
CA ALA A 128 -8.91 -8.33 3.72
C ALA A 128 -7.91 -7.64 2.78
N ASN A 129 -6.96 -8.39 2.24
CA ASN A 129 -5.95 -7.83 1.32
C ASN A 129 -6.56 -7.36 -0.02
N THR A 130 -7.58 -8.05 -0.52
CA THR A 130 -8.33 -7.61 -1.71
C THR A 130 -9.04 -6.29 -1.45
N ASN A 131 -9.69 -6.17 -0.28
CA ASN A 131 -10.36 -4.96 0.15
C ASN A 131 -9.37 -3.79 0.31
N GLU A 132 -8.21 -4.07 0.89
CA GLU A 132 -7.15 -3.08 1.07
C GLU A 132 -6.64 -2.54 -0.28
N LEU A 133 -6.42 -3.40 -1.29
CA LEU A 133 -6.01 -2.98 -2.63
C LEU A 133 -7.04 -2.04 -3.30
N LEU A 134 -8.32 -2.36 -3.18
CA LEU A 134 -9.40 -1.53 -3.72
C LEU A 134 -9.53 -0.20 -2.98
N TRP A 135 -9.41 -0.24 -1.65
CA TRP A 135 -9.37 0.98 -0.85
C TRP A 135 -8.17 1.87 -1.23
N GLY A 136 -6.99 1.27 -1.38
CA GLY A 136 -5.80 1.99 -1.83
C GLY A 136 -5.95 2.62 -3.21
N ALA A 137 -6.62 1.95 -4.14
CA ALA A 137 -6.95 2.52 -5.44
C ALA A 137 -7.86 3.76 -5.31
N LYS A 138 -8.85 3.71 -4.39
CA LYS A 138 -9.71 4.87 -4.08
C LYS A 138 -8.90 6.03 -3.50
N VAL A 139 -7.94 5.75 -2.60
CA VAL A 139 -7.03 6.77 -2.05
C VAL A 139 -6.16 7.36 -3.16
N ALA A 140 -5.53 6.52 -3.99
CA ALA A 140 -4.69 6.99 -5.09
C ALA A 140 -5.45 7.88 -6.07
N ALA A 141 -6.70 7.55 -6.36
CA ALA A 141 -7.55 8.30 -7.27
C ALA A 141 -8.00 9.67 -6.73
N ARG A 142 -7.97 9.89 -5.41
CA ARG A 142 -8.48 11.11 -4.76
C ARG A 142 -7.39 12.02 -4.24
N MET A 143 -6.17 11.50 -4.10
CA MET A 143 -5.06 12.27 -3.54
C MET A 143 -4.30 12.99 -4.66
N PRO A 144 -4.35 14.33 -4.73
CA PRO A 144 -3.85 15.08 -5.90
C PRO A 144 -2.37 14.85 -6.22
N TRP A 145 -1.55 14.64 -5.18
CA TRP A 145 -0.10 14.44 -5.36
C TRP A 145 0.28 13.00 -5.72
N ILE A 146 -0.66 12.06 -5.69
CA ILE A 146 -0.41 10.69 -6.20
C ILE A 146 -0.59 10.72 -7.70
N SER A 147 0.49 10.94 -8.42
CA SER A 147 0.49 11.00 -9.89
C SER A 147 0.55 9.64 -10.55
N CYS A 148 0.92 8.62 -9.80
CA CYS A 148 1.08 7.27 -10.30
C CYS A 148 0.72 6.24 -9.23
N ALA A 149 -0.04 5.23 -9.60
CA ALA A 149 -0.26 4.03 -8.81
C ALA A 149 0.44 2.83 -9.48
N ILE A 150 1.30 2.15 -8.73
CA ILE A 150 1.97 0.92 -9.16
C ILE A 150 1.33 -0.26 -8.43
N ARG A 151 0.73 -1.17 -9.17
CA ARG A 151 0.18 -2.40 -8.60
C ARG A 151 1.18 -3.53 -8.74
N LEU A 152 1.52 -4.17 -7.61
CA LEU A 152 2.33 -5.37 -7.59
C LEU A 152 1.45 -6.57 -7.24
N THR A 153 1.62 -7.65 -7.97
CA THR A 153 0.88 -8.88 -7.73
C THR A 153 1.64 -10.10 -8.23
N SER A 154 1.37 -11.24 -7.63
CA SER A 154 1.77 -12.52 -8.19
C SER A 154 0.76 -12.95 -9.26
N TYR A 155 1.25 -13.47 -10.37
CA TYR A 155 0.41 -13.96 -11.47
C TYR A 155 -0.53 -15.08 -11.04
N GLU A 156 -0.09 -15.92 -10.11
CA GLU A 156 -0.83 -17.08 -9.61
C GLU A 156 -1.79 -16.76 -8.44
N CYS A 157 -1.84 -15.50 -7.98
CA CYS A 157 -2.72 -15.14 -6.88
C CYS A 157 -4.16 -14.98 -7.33
N GLY A 158 -4.96 -16.04 -7.18
CA GLY A 158 -6.40 -16.03 -7.49
C GLY A 158 -7.23 -15.01 -6.72
N MET A 159 -6.70 -14.46 -5.62
CA MET A 159 -7.37 -13.40 -4.84
C MET A 159 -7.06 -12.01 -5.37
N ASP A 160 -5.93 -11.82 -6.04
CA ASP A 160 -5.52 -10.51 -6.57
C ASP A 160 -5.98 -10.29 -8.02
N GLN A 161 -6.03 -11.35 -8.82
CA GLN A 161 -6.37 -11.24 -10.23
C GLN A 161 -7.75 -10.60 -10.47
N PRO A 162 -8.83 -10.95 -9.75
CA PRO A 162 -10.14 -10.31 -9.92
C PRO A 162 -10.15 -8.80 -9.65
N THR A 163 -9.18 -8.28 -8.86
CA THR A 163 -9.09 -6.86 -8.52
C THR A 163 -8.45 -6.01 -9.61
N PHE A 164 -7.84 -6.62 -10.63
CA PHE A 164 -7.12 -5.87 -11.67
C PHE A 164 -8.00 -4.84 -12.35
N SER A 165 -9.13 -5.29 -12.91
CA SER A 165 -10.03 -4.40 -13.66
C SER A 165 -10.66 -3.31 -12.80
N PRO A 166 -11.19 -3.57 -11.59
CA PRO A 166 -11.72 -2.50 -10.75
C PRO A 166 -10.65 -1.53 -10.28
N VAL A 167 -9.44 -1.98 -9.90
CA VAL A 167 -8.34 -1.08 -9.53
C VAL A 167 -7.94 -0.19 -10.71
N LEU A 168 -7.77 -0.77 -11.90
CA LEU A 168 -7.47 -0.03 -13.12
C LEU A 168 -8.53 1.05 -13.40
N GLN A 169 -9.81 0.67 -13.36
CA GLN A 169 -10.91 1.61 -13.63
C GLN A 169 -10.99 2.75 -12.62
N ILE A 170 -10.76 2.48 -11.34
CA ILE A 170 -10.77 3.51 -10.30
C ILE A 170 -9.64 4.52 -10.55
N VAL A 171 -8.42 4.03 -10.79
CA VAL A 171 -7.22 4.86 -10.93
C VAL A 171 -7.24 5.64 -12.26
N GLU A 172 -7.55 4.99 -13.38
CA GLU A 172 -7.55 5.67 -14.68
C GLU A 172 -8.63 6.74 -14.82
N ARG A 173 -9.81 6.53 -14.20
CA ARG A 173 -10.90 7.54 -14.22
C ARG A 173 -10.53 8.84 -13.53
N SER A 174 -9.59 8.83 -12.58
CA SER A 174 -9.10 10.03 -11.91
C SER A 174 -8.00 10.76 -12.69
N GLY A 175 -7.51 10.17 -13.77
CA GLY A 175 -6.36 10.70 -14.50
C GLY A 175 -5.00 10.30 -13.91
N THR A 176 -4.98 9.58 -12.79
CA THR A 176 -3.75 9.05 -12.19
C THR A 176 -3.17 7.95 -13.08
N LEU A 177 -1.87 7.98 -13.29
CA LEU A 177 -1.18 6.94 -14.07
C LEU A 177 -1.25 5.60 -13.36
N PHE A 178 -1.49 4.54 -14.13
CA PHE A 178 -1.54 3.19 -13.60
C PHE A 178 -0.55 2.26 -14.29
N PHE A 179 0.26 1.57 -13.48
CA PHE A 179 1.16 0.51 -13.94
C PHE A 179 0.94 -0.76 -13.12
N SER A 180 0.97 -1.90 -13.78
CA SER A 180 0.84 -3.19 -13.09
C SER A 180 2.00 -4.12 -13.41
N PHE A 181 2.64 -4.62 -12.36
CA PHE A 181 3.62 -5.68 -12.41
C PHE A 181 2.95 -6.97 -11.92
N GLN A 182 2.59 -7.85 -12.85
CA GLN A 182 1.81 -9.05 -12.56
C GLN A 182 2.66 -10.30 -12.29
N GLU A 183 3.96 -10.17 -12.42
CA GLU A 183 4.87 -11.29 -12.42
C GLU A 183 6.14 -11.00 -11.62
N LEU A 184 5.99 -10.39 -10.44
CA LEU A 184 7.11 -10.25 -9.53
C LEU A 184 7.28 -11.57 -8.77
N ASP A 185 8.19 -12.37 -9.25
CA ASP A 185 8.67 -13.57 -8.59
C ASP A 185 10.20 -13.60 -8.61
N SER A 186 10.79 -14.44 -7.76
CA SER A 186 12.25 -14.56 -7.62
C SER A 186 12.97 -15.04 -8.88
N THR A 187 12.24 -15.50 -9.89
CA THR A 187 12.79 -16.08 -11.12
C THR A 187 12.90 -15.05 -12.25
N LYS A 188 12.27 -13.88 -12.10
CA LYS A 188 12.29 -12.84 -13.14
C LYS A 188 13.64 -12.12 -13.20
N PRO A 189 14.17 -11.88 -14.40
CA PRO A 189 15.36 -11.07 -14.56
C PRO A 189 15.16 -9.65 -14.04
N ALA A 190 15.97 -9.23 -13.09
CA ALA A 190 15.94 -7.86 -12.53
C ALA A 190 15.98 -6.77 -13.61
N GLY A 191 16.64 -7.02 -14.74
CA GLY A 191 16.69 -6.10 -15.89
C GLY A 191 15.34 -5.79 -16.50
N SER A 192 14.41 -6.75 -16.56
CA SER A 192 13.05 -6.51 -17.09
C SER A 192 12.25 -5.58 -16.17
N VAL A 193 12.36 -5.75 -14.86
CA VAL A 193 11.72 -4.88 -13.87
C VAL A 193 12.31 -3.48 -13.95
N LYS A 194 13.64 -3.36 -14.01
CA LYS A 194 14.35 -2.09 -14.08
C LYS A 194 13.93 -1.25 -15.29
N ILE A 195 13.86 -1.83 -16.48
CA ILE A 195 13.42 -1.11 -17.70
C ILE A 195 11.99 -0.56 -17.52
N ARG A 196 11.08 -1.33 -16.92
CA ARG A 196 9.71 -0.87 -16.67
C ARG A 196 9.67 0.28 -15.68
N VAL A 197 10.46 0.20 -14.59
CA VAL A 197 10.56 1.27 -13.59
C VAL A 197 11.17 2.53 -14.18
N GLU A 198 12.22 2.41 -14.99
CA GLU A 198 12.80 3.54 -15.74
C GLU A 198 11.78 4.18 -16.69
N THR A 199 10.94 3.37 -17.33
CA THR A 199 9.86 3.87 -18.20
C THR A 199 8.84 4.70 -17.40
N ILE A 200 8.45 4.22 -16.21
CA ILE A 200 7.54 4.95 -15.30
C ILE A 200 8.16 6.30 -14.92
N ALA A 201 9.40 6.29 -14.45
CA ALA A 201 10.10 7.51 -14.04
C ALA A 201 10.25 8.51 -15.20
N HIS A 202 10.56 8.02 -16.41
CA HIS A 202 10.61 8.86 -17.62
C HIS A 202 9.25 9.47 -17.95
N TYR A 203 8.18 8.69 -17.87
CA TYR A 203 6.82 9.15 -18.15
C TYR A 203 6.37 10.21 -17.14
N LEU A 204 6.63 10.00 -15.85
CA LEU A 204 6.37 10.98 -14.80
C LEU A 204 7.12 12.30 -15.05
N GLY A 205 8.41 12.23 -15.40
CA GLY A 205 9.21 13.42 -15.69
C GLY A 205 8.69 14.24 -16.88
N ARG A 206 8.00 13.62 -17.84
CA ARG A 206 7.40 14.31 -18.99
C ARG A 206 6.00 14.86 -18.71
N ASN A 207 5.25 14.21 -17.85
CA ASN A 207 3.83 14.51 -17.62
C ASN A 207 3.56 15.24 -16.29
N SER A 208 4.55 15.39 -15.42
CA SER A 208 4.43 16.13 -14.17
C SER A 208 3.96 17.58 -14.34
N ARG A 209 4.14 18.16 -15.52
CA ARG A 209 3.62 19.48 -15.88
C ARG A 209 2.18 19.50 -16.43
N ARG A 210 1.58 18.33 -16.72
CA ARG A 210 0.23 18.23 -17.31
C ARG A 210 -0.85 17.76 -16.33
N ILE A 211 -0.44 17.23 -15.18
CA ILE A 211 -1.36 16.65 -14.20
C ILE A 211 -1.90 17.72 -13.24
N ILE A 212 -1.32 18.92 -13.27
CA ILE A 212 -1.62 20.03 -12.34
C ILE A 212 -2.44 21.15 -13.04
N GLU A 213 -2.70 21.06 -14.33
CA GLU A 213 -3.65 21.90 -15.07
C GLU A 213 -5.06 21.26 -15.12
#